data_ae098fa8a7337533889b20f24d5eed84
#
_entry.id   ae098fa8a7337533889b20f24d5eed84
#
_cell.length_a   1.000
_cell.length_b   1.000
_cell.length_c   1.000
_cell.angle_alpha   90.00
_cell.angle_beta   90.00
_cell.angle_gamma   90.00
#
_symmetry.space_group_name_H-M   'P 1'
#
loop_
_entity.id
_entity.type
_entity.pdbx_description
1 polymer ?
#
loop_
_entity_poly.entity_id
_entity_poly.type
_entity_poly.pdbx_seq_one_letter_code
_entity_poly.pdbx_strand_id
1 'polypeptide(L)' 'RKAAAETRLQVEEAARRIREEKEKAIREVRSEIADLSIAIAEKVMKEKISRDKEQQEIIDRLLDKVSFCKS' A
#
# COMPACT_ATOMS: atom_id res chain seq x y z
N ARG A 1 -36.46 27.24 -27.97
CA ARG A 1 -35.27 26.63 -28.63
C ARG A 1 -33.98 26.94 -27.86
N LYS A 2 -33.76 28.19 -27.48
CA LYS A 2 -32.57 28.59 -26.72
C LYS A 2 -32.49 27.91 -25.34
N ALA A 3 -33.61 27.80 -24.63
CA ALA A 3 -33.67 27.18 -23.31
C ALA A 3 -33.33 25.68 -23.36
N ALA A 4 -33.80 24.97 -24.39
CA ALA A 4 -33.49 23.56 -24.57
C ALA A 4 -32.03 23.33 -24.92
N ALA A 5 -31.43 24.17 -25.75
CA ALA A 5 -30.02 24.11 -26.12
C ALA A 5 -29.12 24.44 -24.90
N GLU A 6 -29.47 25.45 -24.12
CA GLU A 6 -28.74 25.81 -22.89
C GLU A 6 -28.82 24.72 -21.85
N THR A 7 -29.98 24.09 -21.66
CA THR A 7 -30.14 22.95 -20.75
C THR A 7 -29.30 21.76 -21.16
N ARG A 8 -29.25 21.47 -22.49
CA ARG A 8 -28.43 20.38 -23.01
C ARG A 8 -26.95 20.63 -22.77
N LEU A 9 -26.47 21.87 -23.00
CA LEU A 9 -25.09 22.25 -22.75
C LEU A 9 -24.73 22.12 -21.26
N GLN A 10 -25.64 22.52 -20.38
CA GLN A 10 -25.44 22.38 -18.92
C GLN A 10 -25.36 20.92 -18.49
N VAL A 11 -26.20 20.07 -19.06
CA VAL A 11 -26.17 18.63 -18.78
C VAL A 11 -24.89 18.00 -19.30
N GLU A 12 -24.46 18.35 -20.48
CA GLU A 12 -23.19 17.86 -21.06
C GLU A 12 -21.99 18.29 -20.22
N GLU A 13 -21.99 19.53 -19.77
CA GLU A 13 -20.93 20.05 -18.91
C GLU A 13 -20.93 19.36 -17.56
N ALA A 14 -22.09 19.14 -16.95
CA ALA A 14 -22.22 18.43 -15.69
C ALA A 14 -21.73 16.98 -15.82
N ALA A 15 -22.10 16.31 -16.92
CA ALA A 15 -21.64 14.94 -17.20
C ALA A 15 -20.12 14.88 -17.35
N ARG A 16 -19.51 15.88 -18.00
CA ARG A 16 -18.06 15.97 -18.14
C ARG A 16 -17.38 16.14 -16.78
N ARG A 17 -17.91 17.03 -15.93
CA ARG A 17 -17.39 17.24 -14.59
C ARG A 17 -17.46 15.96 -13.73
N ILE A 18 -18.56 15.26 -13.82
CA ILE A 18 -18.74 13.98 -13.10
C ILE A 18 -17.68 12.96 -13.54
N ARG A 19 -17.43 12.86 -14.84
CA ARG A 19 -16.41 11.96 -15.36
C ARG A 19 -15.01 12.36 -14.90
N GLU A 20 -14.70 13.64 -14.92
CA GLU A 20 -13.39 14.14 -14.46
C GLU A 20 -13.18 13.89 -12.97
N GLU A 21 -14.21 14.15 -12.16
CA GLU A 21 -14.17 13.90 -10.72
C GLU A 21 -14.04 12.42 -10.41
N LYS A 22 -14.75 11.57 -11.15
CA LYS A 22 -14.65 10.12 -11.05
C LYS A 22 -13.23 9.64 -11.36
N GLU A 23 -12.66 10.10 -12.46
CA GLU A 23 -11.30 9.73 -12.83
C GLU A 23 -10.27 10.19 -11.80
N LYS A 24 -10.45 11.39 -11.28
CA LYS A 24 -9.61 11.91 -10.21
C LYS A 24 -9.71 11.06 -8.94
N ALA A 25 -10.93 10.71 -8.54
CA ALA A 25 -11.17 9.87 -7.36
C ALA A 25 -10.53 8.49 -7.52
N ILE A 26 -10.62 7.90 -8.71
CA ILE A 26 -9.99 6.61 -9.00
C ILE A 26 -8.47 6.71 -8.88
N ARG A 27 -7.87 7.79 -9.39
CA ARG A 27 -6.42 8.01 -9.26
C ARG A 27 -6.00 8.15 -7.80
N GLU A 28 -6.77 8.89 -7.02
CA GLU A 28 -6.51 9.08 -5.59
C GLU A 28 -6.58 7.77 -4.82
N VAL A 29 -7.59 6.96 -5.08
CA VAL A 29 -7.75 5.64 -4.45
C VAL A 29 -6.60 4.71 -4.83
N ARG A 30 -6.21 4.70 -6.11
CA ARG A 30 -5.06 3.91 -6.56
C ARG A 30 -3.77 4.31 -5.87
N SER A 31 -3.56 5.61 -5.70
CA SER A 31 -2.39 6.13 -4.99
C SER A 31 -2.39 5.71 -3.53
N GLU A 32 -3.53 5.80 -2.85
CA GLU A 32 -3.69 5.38 -1.46
C GLU A 32 -3.45 3.88 -1.29
N ILE A 33 -3.98 3.08 -2.21
CA ILE A 33 -3.76 1.62 -2.19
C ILE A 33 -2.28 1.29 -2.42
N ALA A 34 -1.62 1.99 -3.32
CA ALA A 34 -0.19 1.79 -3.56
C ALA A 34 0.63 2.13 -2.32
N ASP A 35 0.35 3.25 -1.68
CA ASP A 35 1.03 3.67 -0.45
C ASP A 35 0.79 2.65 0.69
N LEU A 36 -0.44 2.19 0.84
CA LEU A 36 -0.79 1.19 1.85
C LEU A 36 -0.09 -0.14 1.58
N SER A 37 -0.03 -0.56 0.32
CA SER A 37 0.66 -1.80 -0.08
C SER A 37 2.14 -1.75 0.24
N ILE A 38 2.79 -0.62 0.00
CA ILE A 38 4.19 -0.39 0.34
C ILE A 38 4.39 -0.45 1.86
N ALA A 39 3.53 0.22 2.63
CA ALA A 39 3.61 0.23 4.09
C ALA A 39 3.44 -1.19 4.68
N ILE A 40 2.51 -1.97 4.15
CA ILE A 40 2.31 -3.37 4.56
C ILE A 40 3.54 -4.21 4.22
N ALA A 41 4.08 -4.06 3.02
CA ALA A 41 5.26 -4.80 2.59
C ALA A 41 6.48 -4.49 3.48
N GLU A 42 6.68 -3.22 3.80
CA GLU A 42 7.76 -2.79 4.71
C GLU A 42 7.60 -3.41 6.10
N LYS A 43 6.39 -3.44 6.62
CA LYS A 43 6.10 -4.02 7.92
C LYS A 43 6.35 -5.53 7.93
N VAL A 44 5.91 -6.23 6.89
CA VAL A 44 6.14 -7.68 6.75
C VAL A 44 7.64 -7.99 6.67
N MET A 45 8.39 -7.23 5.90
CA MET A 45 9.84 -7.38 5.79
C MET A 45 10.54 -7.12 7.11
N LYS A 46 10.12 -6.10 7.84
CA LYS A 46 10.68 -5.76 9.14
C LYS A 46 10.44 -6.88 10.17
N GLU A 47 9.26 -7.46 10.19
CA GLU A 47 8.93 -8.57 11.06
C GLU A 47 9.74 -9.82 10.71
N LYS A 48 9.92 -10.09 9.42
CA LYS A 48 10.74 -11.21 8.96
C LYS A 48 12.20 -11.06 9.38
N ILE A 49 12.78 -9.89 9.20
CA ILE A 49 14.15 -9.60 9.62
C ILE A 49 14.32 -9.79 11.13
N SER A 50 13.34 -9.33 11.92
CA SER A 50 13.32 -9.51 13.38
C SER A 50 13.31 -10.98 13.78
N ARG A 51 12.48 -11.80 13.12
CA ARG A 51 12.42 -13.25 13.38
C ARG A 51 13.72 -13.95 13.01
N ASP A 52 14.29 -13.61 11.86
CA ASP A 52 15.55 -14.18 11.41
C ASP A 52 16.68 -13.85 12.40
N LYS A 53 16.68 -12.65 12.94
CA LYS A 53 17.61 -12.22 13.98
C LYS A 53 17.45 -13.04 15.28
N GLU A 54 16.22 -13.23 15.72
CA GLU A 54 15.92 -14.05 16.91
C GLU A 54 16.37 -15.49 16.72
N GLN A 55 16.11 -16.06 15.56
CA GLN A 55 16.54 -17.42 15.23
C GLN A 55 18.07 -17.52 15.23
N GLN A 56 18.72 -16.53 14.68
CA GLN A 56 20.20 -16.49 14.66
C GLN A 56 20.77 -16.42 16.06
N GLU A 57 20.19 -15.65 16.94
CA GLU A 57 20.58 -15.56 18.35
C GLU A 57 20.41 -16.90 19.07
N ILE A 58 19.34 -17.63 18.81
CA ILE A 58 19.08 -18.95 19.37
C ILE A 58 20.15 -19.94 18.88
N ILE A 59 20.44 -19.93 17.60
CA ILE A 59 21.46 -20.78 16.99
C ILE A 59 22.84 -20.48 17.61
N ASP A 60 23.18 -19.23 17.76
CA ASP A 60 24.46 -18.81 18.34
C ASP A 60 24.57 -19.29 19.80
N ARG A 61 23.52 -19.21 20.59
CA ARG A 61 23.51 -19.72 21.97
C ARG A 61 23.69 -21.22 22.00
N LEU A 62 23.05 -21.96 21.10
CA LEU A 62 23.20 -23.41 21.04
C LEU A 62 24.61 -23.81 20.61
N LEU A 63 25.20 -23.10 19.69
CA LEU A 63 26.57 -23.32 19.24
C LEU A 63 27.56 -23.06 20.38
N ASP A 64 27.35 -22.01 21.14
CA ASP A 64 28.17 -21.68 22.31
C ASP A 64 28.13 -22.79 23.36
N LYS A 65 26.95 -23.35 23.61
CA LYS A 65 26.78 -24.48 24.54
C LYS A 65 27.51 -25.72 24.04
N VAL A 66 27.44 -26.02 22.75
CA VAL A 66 28.14 -27.15 22.17
C VAL A 66 29.65 -26.96 22.26
N SER A 67 30.17 -25.77 21.96
CA SER A 67 31.57 -25.44 22.11
C SER A 67 32.05 -25.61 23.55
N PHE A 68 31.27 -25.13 24.49
CA PHE A 68 31.57 -25.22 25.92
C PHE A 68 31.63 -26.68 26.40
N CYS A 69 30.71 -27.53 25.95
CA CYS A 69 30.66 -28.94 26.26
C CYS A 69 31.85 -29.74 25.68
N LYS A 70 32.44 -29.29 24.60
CA LYS A 70 33.58 -29.93 23.93
C LYS A 70 34.92 -29.54 24.56
N SER A 71 34.93 -28.43 25.23
CA SER A 71 36.17 -27.94 25.88
C SER A 71 36.32 -28.47 27.29
#